data_9db689b78542c079298917ec3abcbcd4
#
_entry.id   9db689b78542c079298917ec3abcbcd4
#
_cell.length_a   1.000
_cell.length_b   1.000
_cell.length_c   1.000
_cell.angle_alpha   90.00
_cell.angle_beta   90.00
_cell.angle_gamma   90.00
#
_symmetry.space_group_name_H-M   'P 1'
#
loop_
_entity.id
_entity.type
_entity.pdbx_description
1 polymer ?
#
loop_
_entity_poly.entity_id
_entity_poly.type
_entity_poly.pdbx_seq_one_letter_code
_entity_poly.pdbx_strand_id
1 'polypeptide(L)'
;MITRTGEDEKLAERISKSVQDENEVDLWDDDVPNWAMAARGIVDLEKVSDPMDYRKGLSNRKGPAIFGFSRASSIEKSQFETVEALTMTYSATMLGRSVARLYLSPLSGRTLYDGLIRASQILNGIDVVGQISPFSLVHLMSSTADFQKFWVKGSEIDQMEVASIAHEREKLLPPDPLDELECVKSTLILMDWMEEAKMADLESRWGVQPGDLRSRVEAAEWLLRASIRILSDSEHESLSDVTVAPPLLEILKETRTRLQHGCKPDIIPLVGIRGVGRSRARDLVNRLSVESVRDVASMTDNDVEKLGGLQGWSTTLASNIRKEAGRIVK
;
A
#
# COMPACT_ATOMS: atom_id res chain seq x y z
N MET A 1 -3.87 15.97 -7.76
CA MET A 1 -2.90 17.04 -7.99
C MET A 1 -3.26 17.65 -9.34
N ILE A 2 -3.76 18.85 -9.38
CA ILE A 2 -4.18 19.50 -10.63
C ILE A 2 -3.21 20.65 -10.83
N THR A 3 -2.50 20.61 -11.91
CA THR A 3 -1.48 21.55 -12.26
C THR A 3 -2.08 22.88 -12.75
N ARG A 4 -1.32 23.93 -12.87
CA ARG A 4 -1.80 25.32 -13.01
C ARG A 4 -1.64 25.92 -14.40
N THR A 5 -1.45 25.13 -15.44
CA THR A 5 -1.12 25.65 -16.77
C THR A 5 -2.13 25.21 -17.84
N GLY A 6 -2.26 25.95 -18.94
CA GLY A 6 -3.20 25.65 -20.03
C GLY A 6 -2.96 24.31 -20.76
N GLU A 7 -1.85 23.63 -20.47
CA GLU A 7 -1.63 22.24 -20.89
C GLU A 7 -2.53 21.27 -20.12
N ASP A 8 -2.92 21.64 -18.91
CA ASP A 8 -3.76 20.82 -18.03
C ASP A 8 -5.23 20.84 -18.44
N GLU A 9 -5.72 21.94 -19.03
CA GLU A 9 -7.07 21.99 -19.61
C GLU A 9 -7.17 21.03 -20.81
N LYS A 10 -6.14 21.01 -21.66
CA LYS A 10 -6.08 20.06 -22.79
C LYS A 10 -5.99 18.61 -22.31
N LEU A 11 -5.28 18.39 -21.23
CA LEU A 11 -5.14 17.06 -20.64
C LEU A 11 -6.44 16.61 -19.96
N ALA A 12 -7.11 17.49 -19.21
CA ALA A 12 -8.42 17.24 -18.62
C ALA A 12 -9.47 16.97 -19.71
N GLU A 13 -9.42 17.68 -20.82
CA GLU A 13 -10.29 17.47 -21.98
C GLU A 13 -10.00 16.12 -22.68
N ARG A 14 -8.71 15.73 -22.80
CA ARG A 14 -8.31 14.41 -23.34
C ARG A 14 -8.75 13.26 -22.43
N ILE A 15 -8.59 13.40 -21.11
CA ILE A 15 -9.08 12.44 -20.12
C ILE A 15 -10.61 12.33 -20.21
N SER A 16 -11.32 13.45 -20.31
CA SER A 16 -12.76 13.51 -20.48
C SER A 16 -13.22 12.77 -21.73
N LYS A 17 -12.58 13.00 -22.87
CA LYS A 17 -12.88 12.29 -24.13
C LYS A 17 -12.57 10.80 -24.04
N SER A 18 -11.46 10.42 -23.41
CA SER A 18 -11.07 9.01 -23.26
C SER A 18 -12.00 8.22 -22.33
N VAL A 19 -12.71 8.88 -21.42
CA VAL A 19 -13.71 8.26 -20.54
C VAL A 19 -15.07 8.16 -21.21
N GLN A 20 -15.37 9.03 -22.19
CA GLN A 20 -16.63 9.02 -22.91
C GLN A 20 -16.68 8.09 -24.14
N ASP A 21 -15.53 7.88 -24.77
CA ASP A 21 -15.42 6.90 -25.86
C ASP A 21 -15.14 5.51 -25.26
N GLU A 22 -16.20 4.65 -25.27
CA GLU A 22 -16.07 3.21 -24.91
C GLU A 22 -15.24 2.43 -25.94
N ASN A 23 -14.82 3.06 -27.04
CA ASN A 23 -13.92 2.47 -28.00
C ASN A 23 -12.47 2.63 -27.51
N GLU A 24 -11.72 1.55 -27.55
CA GLU A 24 -10.30 1.41 -27.26
C GLU A 24 -9.51 2.65 -27.74
N VAL A 25 -9.35 3.62 -26.86
CA VAL A 25 -8.28 4.57 -27.00
C VAL A 25 -7.01 3.77 -26.75
N ASP A 26 -6.12 3.76 -27.74
CA ASP A 26 -4.82 3.14 -27.62
C ASP A 26 -4.12 3.73 -26.40
N LEU A 27 -4.11 2.98 -25.30
CA LEU A 27 -3.61 3.42 -23.98
C LEU A 27 -2.09 3.63 -24.00
N TRP A 28 -1.46 3.33 -25.11
CA TRP A 28 -0.02 3.39 -25.38
C TRP A 28 0.37 4.57 -26.25
N ASP A 29 -0.51 5.56 -26.42
CA ASP A 29 -0.11 6.83 -27.04
C ASP A 29 0.95 7.49 -26.15
N ASP A 30 2.18 7.53 -26.65
CA ASP A 30 3.40 8.03 -25.94
C ASP A 30 3.23 9.46 -25.36
N ASP A 31 2.18 10.16 -25.77
CA ASP A 31 1.85 11.51 -25.31
C ASP A 31 1.00 11.56 -24.04
N VAL A 32 0.48 10.43 -23.54
CA VAL A 32 -0.35 10.41 -22.31
C VAL A 32 0.51 10.01 -21.11
N PRO A 33 0.76 10.89 -20.14
CA PRO A 33 1.51 10.55 -18.95
C PRO A 33 0.88 9.41 -18.17
N ASN A 34 1.67 8.47 -17.67
CA ASN A 34 1.21 7.29 -16.90
C ASN A 34 0.26 7.64 -15.74
N TRP A 35 0.42 8.82 -15.12
CA TRP A 35 -0.47 9.28 -14.07
C TRP A 35 -1.89 9.59 -14.55
N ALA A 36 -2.06 9.99 -15.82
CA ALA A 36 -3.38 10.26 -16.39
C ALA A 36 -4.21 8.98 -16.57
N MET A 37 -3.55 7.85 -16.81
CA MET A 37 -4.22 6.54 -16.83
C MET A 37 -4.70 6.11 -15.45
N ALA A 38 -3.92 6.38 -14.41
CA ALA A 38 -4.33 6.13 -13.03
C ALA A 38 -5.53 7.00 -12.61
N ALA A 39 -5.67 8.19 -13.17
CA ALA A 39 -6.78 9.09 -12.89
C ALA A 39 -8.15 8.55 -13.31
N ARG A 40 -8.22 7.57 -14.23
CA ARG A 40 -9.48 6.96 -14.66
C ARG A 40 -10.29 6.31 -13.52
N GLY A 41 -9.64 5.79 -12.51
CA GLY A 41 -10.31 5.21 -11.34
C GLY A 41 -10.34 6.15 -10.14
N ILE A 42 -9.80 7.36 -10.28
CA ILE A 42 -9.62 8.31 -9.18
C ILE A 42 -10.57 9.50 -9.31
N VAL A 43 -11.00 9.82 -10.54
CA VAL A 43 -11.85 10.97 -10.86
C VAL A 43 -13.12 10.51 -11.53
N ASP A 44 -14.27 10.88 -10.95
CA ASP A 44 -15.59 10.74 -11.57
C ASP A 44 -15.97 12.00 -12.30
N LEU A 45 -16.58 11.83 -13.47
CA LEU A 45 -17.14 12.92 -14.26
C LEU A 45 -18.63 13.00 -14.00
N GLU A 46 -19.08 14.05 -13.30
CA GLU A 46 -20.49 14.35 -13.11
C GLU A 46 -20.97 15.31 -14.19
N LYS A 47 -22.00 14.89 -14.95
CA LYS A 47 -22.72 15.78 -15.86
C LYS A 47 -23.67 16.66 -15.06
N VAL A 48 -23.43 17.95 -15.03
CA VAL A 48 -24.36 18.92 -14.45
C VAL A 48 -25.24 19.46 -15.57
N SER A 49 -26.52 19.11 -15.54
CA SER A 49 -27.48 19.46 -16.57
C SER A 49 -27.93 20.92 -16.50
N ASP A 50 -27.76 21.60 -15.37
CA ASP A 50 -28.14 23.00 -15.16
C ASP A 50 -27.03 23.82 -14.48
N PRO A 51 -26.48 24.86 -15.13
CA PRO A 51 -25.51 25.76 -14.53
C PRO A 51 -25.97 26.45 -13.23
N MET A 52 -27.29 26.55 -13.02
CA MET A 52 -27.87 27.15 -11.80
C MET A 52 -27.83 26.18 -10.61
N ASP A 53 -27.89 24.87 -10.82
CA ASP A 53 -27.75 23.87 -9.74
C ASP A 53 -26.33 23.83 -9.23
N TYR A 54 -25.34 24.06 -10.08
CA TYR A 54 -23.95 24.20 -9.70
C TYR A 54 -23.74 25.34 -8.69
N ARG A 55 -24.39 26.49 -8.88
CA ARG A 55 -24.31 27.64 -7.95
C ARG A 55 -24.92 27.33 -6.59
N LYS A 56 -26.02 26.56 -6.54
CA LYS A 56 -26.68 26.15 -5.29
C LYS A 56 -25.78 25.16 -4.49
N GLY A 57 -25.11 24.24 -5.19
CA GLY A 57 -24.20 23.29 -4.56
C GLY A 57 -22.97 23.95 -3.93
N LEU A 58 -22.45 25.04 -4.52
CA LEU A 58 -21.31 25.79 -4.00
C LEU A 58 -21.67 26.70 -2.82
N SER A 59 -22.91 27.22 -2.74
CA SER A 59 -23.31 28.12 -1.67
C SER A 59 -23.45 27.45 -0.31
N ASN A 60 -23.61 26.13 -0.26
CA ASN A 60 -23.75 25.35 0.97
C ASN A 60 -22.44 24.77 1.51
N ARG A 61 -21.32 24.91 0.80
CA ARG A 61 -20.01 24.49 1.28
C ARG A 61 -19.30 25.63 2.01
N LYS A 62 -19.53 25.74 3.31
CA LYS A 62 -18.73 26.57 4.22
C LYS A 62 -17.37 25.91 4.44
N GLY A 63 -16.42 26.14 3.53
CA GLY A 63 -15.04 25.77 3.66
C GLY A 63 -14.16 26.54 2.66
N PRO A 64 -12.91 26.87 2.99
CA PRO A 64 -12.06 27.57 2.03
C PRO A 64 -11.89 26.68 0.80
N ALA A 65 -12.18 27.25 -0.38
CA ALA A 65 -11.90 26.62 -1.67
C ALA A 65 -10.39 26.42 -1.79
N ILE A 66 -9.91 25.20 -1.49
CA ILE A 66 -8.47 24.88 -1.51
C ILE A 66 -7.98 24.69 -2.97
N PHE A 67 -8.87 24.66 -3.94
CA PHE A 67 -8.52 24.53 -5.35
C PHE A 67 -9.15 25.66 -6.15
N GLY A 68 -8.34 26.68 -6.44
CA GLY A 68 -8.72 27.76 -7.32
C GLY A 68 -8.80 27.29 -8.76
N PHE A 69 -9.98 26.90 -9.21
CA PHE A 69 -10.31 27.00 -10.61
C PHE A 69 -10.65 28.47 -10.88
N SER A 70 -9.76 29.18 -11.59
CA SER A 70 -10.14 30.48 -12.13
C SER A 70 -11.23 30.27 -13.18
N ARG A 71 -12.34 30.98 -13.01
CA ARG A 71 -13.45 30.99 -13.96
C ARG A 71 -12.97 31.12 -15.40
N ALA A 72 -13.38 30.22 -16.25
CA ALA A 72 -13.49 30.47 -17.70
C ALA A 72 -14.63 31.48 -17.96
N SER A 73 -14.51 32.70 -17.47
CA SER A 73 -15.54 33.76 -17.60
C SER A 73 -15.13 34.89 -18.52
N SER A 74 -14.18 34.66 -19.41
CA SER A 74 -13.76 35.66 -20.41
C SER A 74 -13.80 35.15 -21.85
N ILE A 75 -14.65 34.16 -22.14
CA ILE A 75 -14.99 33.89 -23.54
C ILE A 75 -16.20 34.79 -23.89
N GLU A 76 -15.95 35.75 -24.75
CA GLU A 76 -16.96 36.66 -25.25
C GLU A 76 -18.17 35.88 -25.81
N LYS A 77 -19.35 36.27 -25.39
CA LYS A 77 -20.67 35.65 -25.66
C LYS A 77 -21.14 35.71 -27.13
N SER A 78 -20.29 35.97 -28.12
CA SER A 78 -20.74 36.38 -29.42
C SER A 78 -20.71 35.36 -30.56
N GLN A 79 -20.33 34.10 -30.36
CA GLN A 79 -20.28 33.15 -31.50
C GLN A 79 -20.69 31.69 -31.22
N PHE A 80 -21.31 31.36 -30.12
CA PHE A 80 -21.85 30.00 -29.92
C PHE A 80 -23.38 30.03 -29.69
N GLU A 81 -24.10 30.19 -30.77
CA GLU A 81 -25.49 29.70 -30.83
C GLU A 81 -25.42 28.15 -30.82
N THR A 82 -26.11 27.60 -29.83
CA THR A 82 -26.56 26.21 -29.76
C THR A 82 -25.48 25.07 -29.79
N VAL A 83 -24.57 25.10 -28.87
CA VAL A 83 -24.13 23.85 -28.24
C VAL A 83 -24.46 24.00 -26.76
N GLU A 84 -25.34 23.14 -26.23
CA GLU A 84 -25.48 22.98 -24.79
C GLU A 84 -24.08 22.69 -24.23
N ALA A 85 -23.47 23.70 -23.66
CA ALA A 85 -22.17 23.54 -23.01
C ALA A 85 -22.43 22.68 -21.76
N LEU A 86 -22.29 21.39 -21.89
CA LEU A 86 -22.26 20.47 -20.79
C LEU A 86 -21.14 20.90 -19.86
N THR A 87 -21.49 21.55 -18.78
CA THR A 87 -20.53 21.93 -17.74
C THR A 87 -20.18 20.67 -17.00
N MET A 88 -19.01 20.10 -17.30
CA MET A 88 -18.50 18.92 -16.57
C MET A 88 -17.81 19.40 -15.31
N THR A 89 -18.18 18.82 -14.18
CA THR A 89 -17.51 19.01 -12.90
C THR A 89 -16.73 17.74 -12.55
N TYR A 90 -15.53 17.91 -12.08
CA TYR A 90 -14.68 16.80 -11.61
C TYR A 90 -14.82 16.69 -10.10
N SER A 91 -15.17 15.51 -9.61
CA SER A 91 -15.13 15.19 -8.18
C SER A 91 -14.15 14.06 -7.92
N ALA A 92 -13.52 14.06 -6.76
CA ALA A 92 -12.64 12.97 -6.39
C ALA A 92 -13.46 11.76 -5.94
N THR A 93 -13.21 10.59 -6.51
CA THR A 93 -13.72 9.30 -6.02
C THR A 93 -13.28 9.03 -4.58
N MET A 94 -13.86 8.03 -3.91
CA MET A 94 -13.38 7.58 -2.60
C MET A 94 -11.91 7.17 -2.67
N LEU A 95 -11.54 6.39 -3.68
CA LEU A 95 -10.14 6.03 -3.92
C LEU A 95 -9.25 7.27 -4.07
N GLY A 96 -9.65 8.24 -4.89
CA GLY A 96 -8.91 9.48 -5.08
C GLY A 96 -8.73 10.29 -3.79
N ARG A 97 -9.77 10.34 -2.95
CA ARG A 97 -9.69 10.98 -1.63
C ARG A 97 -8.73 10.25 -0.69
N SER A 98 -8.76 8.91 -0.69
CA SER A 98 -7.86 8.08 0.13
C SER A 98 -6.42 8.21 -0.33
N VAL A 99 -6.16 8.15 -1.64
CA VAL A 99 -4.84 8.36 -2.26
C VAL A 99 -4.26 9.72 -1.86
N ALA A 100 -5.06 10.80 -1.95
CA ALA A 100 -4.62 12.14 -1.57
C ALA A 100 -4.31 12.25 -0.06
N ARG A 101 -5.12 11.65 0.81
CA ARG A 101 -4.91 11.66 2.27
C ARG A 101 -3.69 10.84 2.69
N LEU A 102 -3.38 9.79 1.95
CA LEU A 102 -2.27 8.88 2.23
C LEU A 102 -0.96 9.33 1.57
N TYR A 103 -0.99 10.43 0.82
CA TYR A 103 0.14 10.97 0.07
C TYR A 103 0.74 9.97 -0.94
N LEU A 104 -0.10 9.07 -1.45
CA LEU A 104 0.29 8.14 -2.51
C LEU A 104 0.33 8.83 -3.87
N SER A 105 1.22 8.38 -4.74
CA SER A 105 1.06 8.73 -6.16
C SER A 105 -0.24 8.10 -6.69
N PRO A 106 -0.95 8.77 -7.62
CA PRO A 106 -2.14 8.19 -8.23
C PRO A 106 -1.89 6.82 -8.86
N LEU A 107 -0.73 6.62 -9.45
CA LEU A 107 -0.34 5.35 -10.05
C LEU A 107 -0.22 4.24 -8.99
N SER A 108 0.47 4.51 -7.89
CA SER A 108 0.53 3.55 -6.77
C SER A 108 -0.84 3.26 -6.18
N GLY A 109 -1.69 4.28 -6.03
CA GLY A 109 -3.06 4.11 -5.55
C GLY A 109 -3.86 3.16 -6.45
N ARG A 110 -3.72 3.28 -7.76
CA ARG A 110 -4.37 2.39 -8.73
C ARG A 110 -3.80 0.98 -8.67
N THR A 111 -2.47 0.82 -8.67
CA THR A 111 -1.80 -0.47 -8.54
C THR A 111 -2.25 -1.21 -7.29
N LEU A 112 -2.27 -0.53 -6.13
CA LEU A 112 -2.74 -1.13 -4.89
C LEU A 112 -4.20 -1.56 -4.98
N TYR A 113 -5.07 -0.70 -5.50
CA TYR A 113 -6.50 -0.99 -5.63
C TYR A 113 -6.76 -2.23 -6.49
N ASP A 114 -6.18 -2.30 -7.68
CA ASP A 114 -6.35 -3.43 -8.60
C ASP A 114 -5.77 -4.74 -8.02
N GLY A 115 -4.60 -4.66 -7.38
CA GLY A 115 -4.01 -5.81 -6.71
C GLY A 115 -4.86 -6.33 -5.55
N LEU A 116 -5.47 -5.44 -4.76
CA LEU A 116 -6.36 -5.81 -3.66
C LEU A 116 -7.67 -6.43 -4.16
N ILE A 117 -8.23 -5.93 -5.27
CA ILE A 117 -9.38 -6.56 -5.93
C ILE A 117 -9.02 -7.99 -6.34
N ARG A 118 -7.90 -8.18 -7.04
CA ARG A 118 -7.47 -9.52 -7.46
C ARG A 118 -7.21 -10.43 -6.27
N ALA A 119 -6.58 -9.93 -5.19
CA ALA A 119 -6.40 -10.69 -3.96
C ALA A 119 -7.75 -11.16 -3.38
N SER A 120 -8.77 -10.30 -3.38
CA SER A 120 -10.12 -10.67 -2.94
C SER A 120 -10.76 -11.71 -3.86
N GLN A 121 -10.58 -11.60 -5.17
CA GLN A 121 -11.08 -12.59 -6.14
C GLN A 121 -10.46 -13.97 -5.93
N ILE A 122 -9.15 -14.04 -5.66
CA ILE A 122 -8.46 -15.28 -5.34
C ILE A 122 -9.01 -15.89 -4.05
N LEU A 123 -9.12 -15.10 -2.98
CA LEU A 123 -9.61 -15.57 -1.68
C LEU A 123 -11.08 -15.99 -1.70
N ASN A 124 -11.89 -15.40 -2.57
CA ASN A 124 -13.29 -15.78 -2.81
C ASN A 124 -13.44 -16.96 -3.79
N GLY A 125 -12.35 -17.52 -4.30
CA GLY A 125 -12.37 -18.63 -5.25
C GLY A 125 -12.83 -18.27 -6.66
N ILE A 126 -12.85 -16.99 -7.02
CA ILE A 126 -13.19 -16.49 -8.37
C ILE A 126 -11.99 -16.71 -9.29
N ASP A 127 -10.80 -16.30 -8.86
CA ASP A 127 -9.54 -16.63 -9.53
C ASP A 127 -8.95 -17.89 -8.89
N VAL A 128 -9.09 -19.01 -9.58
CA VAL A 128 -8.63 -20.34 -9.11
C VAL A 128 -7.17 -20.64 -9.43
N VAL A 129 -6.53 -19.78 -10.20
CA VAL A 129 -5.12 -19.95 -10.61
C VAL A 129 -4.17 -19.22 -9.68
N GLY A 130 -4.60 -18.06 -9.20
CA GLY A 130 -3.84 -17.23 -8.28
C GLY A 130 -3.69 -17.86 -6.90
N GLN A 131 -2.65 -17.47 -6.18
CA GLN A 131 -2.36 -17.89 -4.82
C GLN A 131 -2.02 -16.68 -3.97
N ILE A 132 -2.55 -16.61 -2.74
CA ILE A 132 -2.22 -15.55 -1.77
C ILE A 132 -1.23 -16.06 -0.76
N SER A 133 -0.16 -15.30 -0.61
CA SER A 133 0.90 -15.52 0.38
C SER A 133 1.44 -14.17 0.86
N PRO A 134 2.30 -14.13 1.88
CA PRO A 134 3.03 -12.91 2.22
C PRO A 134 3.85 -12.36 1.04
N PHE A 135 4.39 -13.23 0.17
CA PHE A 135 5.07 -12.82 -1.06
C PHE A 135 4.15 -11.97 -1.94
N SER A 136 2.91 -12.39 -2.16
CA SER A 136 1.94 -11.68 -3.00
C SER A 136 1.76 -10.22 -2.60
N LEU A 137 1.61 -9.98 -1.30
CA LEU A 137 1.38 -8.64 -0.77
C LEU A 137 2.65 -7.79 -0.81
N VAL A 138 3.80 -8.35 -0.42
CA VAL A 138 5.07 -7.64 -0.46
C VAL A 138 5.47 -7.33 -1.92
N HIS A 139 5.21 -8.25 -2.85
CA HIS A 139 5.43 -8.04 -4.27
C HIS A 139 4.54 -6.91 -4.82
N LEU A 140 3.27 -6.89 -4.44
CA LEU A 140 2.38 -5.79 -4.81
C LEU A 140 2.91 -4.43 -4.31
N MET A 141 3.42 -4.35 -3.07
CA MET A 141 4.05 -3.12 -2.57
C MET A 141 5.28 -2.74 -3.39
N SER A 142 6.13 -3.73 -3.70
CA SER A 142 7.36 -3.52 -4.50
C SER A 142 7.07 -3.09 -5.95
N SER A 143 5.88 -3.42 -6.47
CA SER A 143 5.46 -3.05 -7.83
C SER A 143 4.90 -1.63 -7.92
N THR A 144 4.70 -0.93 -6.80
CA THR A 144 4.19 0.45 -6.82
C THR A 144 5.26 1.46 -7.25
N ALA A 145 4.83 2.58 -7.82
CA ALA A 145 5.72 3.67 -8.22
C ALA A 145 6.37 4.40 -7.02
N ASP A 146 5.74 4.33 -5.83
CA ASP A 146 6.26 4.96 -4.62
C ASP A 146 7.30 4.09 -3.90
N PHE A 147 7.49 2.84 -4.32
CA PHE A 147 8.49 1.95 -3.74
C PHE A 147 9.81 2.02 -4.51
N GLN A 148 10.89 2.35 -3.82
CA GLN A 148 12.23 2.32 -4.40
C GLN A 148 12.79 0.91 -4.39
N LYS A 149 12.88 0.28 -5.56
CA LYS A 149 13.35 -1.10 -5.73
C LYS A 149 14.85 -1.25 -5.48
N PHE A 150 15.28 -2.47 -5.15
CA PHE A 150 16.68 -2.83 -5.14
C PHE A 150 17.13 -3.21 -6.55
N TRP A 151 18.23 -2.61 -6.98
CA TRP A 151 18.82 -2.85 -8.30
C TRP A 151 19.28 -4.31 -8.45
N VAL A 152 19.02 -4.92 -9.62
CA VAL A 152 19.48 -6.26 -9.98
C VAL A 152 20.81 -6.16 -10.71
N LYS A 153 21.84 -6.82 -10.18
CA LYS A 153 23.15 -6.90 -10.84
C LYS A 153 23.09 -7.91 -11.98
N GLY A 154 23.93 -7.74 -13.01
CA GLY A 154 23.96 -8.66 -14.14
C GLY A 154 24.18 -10.14 -13.75
N SER A 155 24.96 -10.40 -12.68
CA SER A 155 25.17 -11.76 -12.14
C SER A 155 23.96 -12.36 -11.42
N GLU A 156 22.93 -11.59 -11.16
CA GLU A 156 21.74 -12.02 -10.42
C GLU A 156 20.53 -12.24 -11.35
N ILE A 157 20.63 -11.86 -12.63
CA ILE A 157 19.51 -11.88 -13.58
C ILE A 157 18.90 -13.28 -13.67
N ASP A 158 19.68 -14.30 -13.99
CA ASP A 158 19.20 -15.69 -14.13
C ASP A 158 18.49 -16.17 -12.85
N GLN A 159 19.02 -15.81 -11.68
CA GLN A 159 18.41 -16.14 -10.39
C GLN A 159 17.06 -15.45 -10.21
N MET A 160 16.95 -14.18 -10.61
CA MET A 160 15.70 -13.43 -10.48
C MET A 160 14.65 -13.89 -11.48
N GLU A 161 15.06 -14.29 -12.68
CA GLU A 161 14.14 -14.89 -13.68
C GLU A 161 13.57 -16.22 -13.16
N VAL A 162 14.40 -17.10 -12.64
CA VAL A 162 13.93 -18.35 -12.03
C VAL A 162 12.99 -18.08 -10.86
N ALA A 163 13.31 -17.13 -10.00
CA ALA A 163 12.44 -16.76 -8.88
C ALA A 163 11.13 -16.13 -9.36
N SER A 164 11.16 -15.28 -10.39
CA SER A 164 9.97 -14.69 -11.01
C SER A 164 8.99 -15.75 -11.51
N ILE A 165 9.50 -16.78 -12.20
CA ILE A 165 8.70 -17.92 -12.69
C ILE A 165 8.16 -18.76 -11.51
N ALA A 166 8.98 -19.02 -10.51
CA ALA A 166 8.58 -19.82 -9.34
C ALA A 166 7.42 -19.21 -8.56
N HIS A 167 7.33 -17.88 -8.51
CA HIS A 167 6.29 -17.13 -7.81
C HIS A 167 5.19 -16.57 -8.73
N GLU A 168 5.08 -17.05 -9.97
CA GLU A 168 4.14 -16.50 -10.96
C GLU A 168 2.69 -16.49 -10.47
N ARG A 169 2.25 -17.54 -9.78
CA ARG A 169 0.88 -17.64 -9.24
C ARG A 169 0.61 -16.72 -8.06
N GLU A 170 1.66 -16.23 -7.42
CA GLU A 170 1.57 -15.35 -6.26
C GLU A 170 1.59 -13.87 -6.63
N LYS A 171 1.93 -13.54 -7.88
CA LYS A 171 1.89 -12.16 -8.37
C LYS A 171 0.44 -11.73 -8.54
N LEU A 172 0.04 -10.67 -7.86
CA LEU A 172 -1.31 -10.12 -7.95
C LEU A 172 -1.54 -9.34 -9.24
N LEU A 173 -0.53 -8.65 -9.70
CA LEU A 173 -0.53 -7.91 -10.96
C LEU A 173 0.77 -8.21 -11.70
N PRO A 174 0.74 -8.24 -13.05
CA PRO A 174 1.97 -8.23 -13.80
C PRO A 174 2.70 -6.91 -13.51
N PRO A 175 3.96 -6.94 -13.06
CA PRO A 175 4.76 -5.74 -12.91
C PRO A 175 5.10 -5.15 -14.28
N ASP A 176 5.58 -3.92 -14.29
CA ASP A 176 6.20 -3.38 -15.50
C ASP A 176 7.34 -4.32 -15.93
N PRO A 177 7.38 -4.78 -17.19
CA PRO A 177 8.41 -5.71 -17.67
C PRO A 177 9.84 -5.21 -17.42
N LEU A 178 10.06 -3.91 -17.38
CA LEU A 178 11.36 -3.30 -17.11
C LEU A 178 11.77 -3.41 -15.63
N ASP A 179 10.79 -3.48 -14.73
CA ASP A 179 10.98 -3.46 -13.28
C ASP A 179 10.78 -4.84 -12.63
N GLU A 180 10.37 -5.84 -13.40
CA GLU A 180 9.95 -7.14 -12.86
C GLU A 180 11.00 -7.79 -11.97
N LEU A 181 12.23 -7.90 -12.45
CA LEU A 181 13.30 -8.57 -11.70
C LEU A 181 13.69 -7.78 -10.44
N GLU A 182 13.60 -6.46 -10.49
CA GLU A 182 13.85 -5.59 -9.33
C GLU A 182 12.72 -5.71 -8.30
N CYS A 183 11.45 -5.85 -8.74
CA CYS A 183 10.33 -6.14 -7.86
C CYS A 183 10.52 -7.49 -7.15
N VAL A 184 10.88 -8.54 -7.90
CA VAL A 184 11.14 -9.88 -7.34
C VAL A 184 12.29 -9.83 -6.34
N LYS A 185 13.43 -9.23 -6.69
CA LYS A 185 14.59 -9.10 -5.78
C LYS A 185 14.20 -8.36 -4.50
N SER A 186 13.51 -7.24 -4.64
CA SER A 186 13.07 -6.44 -3.49
C SER A 186 12.16 -7.23 -2.57
N THR A 187 11.24 -7.98 -3.16
CA THR A 187 10.33 -8.86 -2.42
C THR A 187 11.09 -9.94 -1.66
N LEU A 188 12.02 -10.63 -2.30
CA LEU A 188 12.81 -11.70 -1.65
C LEU A 188 13.65 -11.18 -0.49
N ILE A 189 14.24 -9.99 -0.62
CA ILE A 189 14.99 -9.35 0.48
C ILE A 189 14.08 -9.05 1.67
N LEU A 190 12.89 -8.50 1.42
CA LEU A 190 11.92 -8.23 2.47
C LEU A 190 11.33 -9.50 3.08
N MET A 191 11.18 -10.58 2.28
CA MET A 191 10.80 -11.90 2.80
C MET A 191 11.88 -12.49 3.71
N ASP A 192 13.17 -12.46 3.31
CA ASP A 192 14.28 -12.89 4.16
C ASP A 192 14.29 -12.09 5.49
N TRP A 193 14.02 -10.77 5.43
CA TRP A 193 13.88 -9.95 6.63
C TRP A 193 12.72 -10.43 7.53
N MET A 194 11.56 -10.75 6.98
CA MET A 194 10.40 -11.27 7.69
C MET A 194 10.62 -12.68 8.25
N GLU A 195 11.52 -13.46 7.64
CA GLU A 195 11.96 -14.78 8.11
C GLU A 195 13.11 -14.70 9.14
N GLU A 196 13.35 -13.51 9.68
CA GLU A 196 14.32 -13.22 10.75
C GLU A 196 15.79 -13.37 10.33
N ALA A 197 16.09 -13.27 9.02
CA ALA A 197 17.48 -13.26 8.58
C ALA A 197 18.29 -12.20 9.34
N LYS A 198 19.51 -12.56 9.72
CA LYS A 198 20.43 -11.61 10.35
C LYS A 198 20.91 -10.58 9.33
N MET A 199 21.24 -9.39 9.78
CA MET A 199 21.71 -8.34 8.89
C MET A 199 22.97 -8.77 8.12
N ALA A 200 23.88 -9.47 8.76
CA ALA A 200 25.09 -10.01 8.12
C ALA A 200 24.80 -11.01 6.98
N ASP A 201 23.74 -11.80 7.12
CA ASP A 201 23.31 -12.76 6.10
C ASP A 201 22.68 -12.02 4.90
N LEU A 202 21.87 -10.99 5.17
CA LEU A 202 21.27 -10.13 4.14
C LEU A 202 22.34 -9.34 3.38
N GLU A 203 23.34 -8.80 4.10
CA GLU A 203 24.46 -8.09 3.51
C GLU A 203 25.31 -9.01 2.64
N SER A 204 25.62 -10.22 3.14
CA SER A 204 26.41 -11.22 2.40
C SER A 204 25.69 -11.73 1.16
N ARG A 205 24.38 -12.01 1.25
CA ARG A 205 23.58 -12.60 0.17
C ARG A 205 23.18 -11.60 -0.88
N TRP A 206 22.71 -10.42 -0.45
CA TRP A 206 22.09 -9.44 -1.31
C TRP A 206 22.92 -8.16 -1.52
N GLY A 207 23.95 -7.95 -0.72
CA GLY A 207 24.73 -6.72 -0.73
C GLY A 207 23.97 -5.51 -0.18
N VAL A 208 22.97 -5.74 0.66
CA VAL A 208 22.06 -4.70 1.18
C VAL A 208 22.61 -4.10 2.45
N GLN A 209 22.72 -2.77 2.51
CA GLN A 209 23.14 -2.07 3.72
C GLN A 209 21.97 -1.87 4.70
N PRO A 210 22.23 -1.77 6.03
CA PRO A 210 21.17 -1.61 7.03
C PRO A 210 20.24 -0.41 6.79
N GLY A 211 20.79 0.72 6.33
CA GLY A 211 20.02 1.93 6.01
C GLY A 211 19.09 1.75 4.83
N ASP A 212 19.56 1.05 3.80
CA ASP A 212 18.78 0.75 2.61
C ASP A 212 17.62 -0.19 2.92
N LEU A 213 17.89 -1.26 3.67
CA LEU A 213 16.85 -2.19 4.11
C LEU A 213 15.79 -1.46 4.93
N ARG A 214 16.21 -0.66 5.90
CA ARG A 214 15.29 0.09 6.76
C ARG A 214 14.36 1.00 5.95
N SER A 215 14.91 1.74 5.01
CA SER A 215 14.13 2.63 4.13
C SER A 215 13.06 1.86 3.35
N ARG A 216 13.38 0.67 2.80
CA ARG A 216 12.43 -0.16 2.04
C ARG A 216 11.40 -0.82 2.94
N VAL A 217 11.79 -1.25 4.15
CA VAL A 217 10.85 -1.76 5.17
C VAL A 217 9.85 -0.67 5.56
N GLU A 218 10.30 0.56 5.82
CA GLU A 218 9.43 1.70 6.17
C GLU A 218 8.48 2.05 5.01
N ALA A 219 8.97 2.04 3.77
CA ALA A 219 8.16 2.29 2.58
C ALA A 219 7.09 1.20 2.37
N ALA A 220 7.47 -0.08 2.45
CA ALA A 220 6.53 -1.18 2.29
C ALA A 220 5.51 -1.24 3.44
N GLU A 221 5.91 -0.93 4.68
CA GLU A 221 4.99 -0.82 5.82
C GLU A 221 3.97 0.29 5.61
N TRP A 222 4.41 1.45 5.11
CA TRP A 222 3.52 2.55 4.77
C TRP A 222 2.52 2.17 3.67
N LEU A 223 2.96 1.48 2.61
CA LEU A 223 2.10 1.00 1.52
C LEU A 223 1.09 -0.06 2.01
N LEU A 224 1.50 -0.99 2.87
CA LEU A 224 0.58 -1.96 3.50
C LEU A 224 -0.45 -1.26 4.38
N ARG A 225 -0.08 -0.25 5.15
CA ARG A 225 -1.00 0.57 5.93
C ARG A 225 -1.97 1.33 5.03
N ALA A 226 -1.49 1.84 3.91
CA ALA A 226 -2.32 2.49 2.90
C ALA A 226 -3.33 1.50 2.29
N SER A 227 -2.90 0.27 1.98
CA SER A 227 -3.77 -0.79 1.48
C SER A 227 -4.89 -1.15 2.46
N ILE A 228 -4.56 -1.29 3.75
CA ILE A 228 -5.55 -1.50 4.81
C ILE A 228 -6.55 -0.35 4.84
N ARG A 229 -6.11 0.89 4.70
CA ARG A 229 -6.98 2.05 4.72
C ARG A 229 -7.87 2.13 3.49
N ILE A 230 -7.34 1.86 2.31
CA ILE A 230 -8.11 1.80 1.05
C ILE A 230 -9.23 0.77 1.17
N LEU A 231 -8.97 -0.42 1.70
CA LEU A 231 -9.99 -1.45 1.91
C LEU A 231 -11.04 -1.01 2.93
N SER A 232 -10.63 -0.43 4.05
CA SER A 232 -11.56 0.02 5.09
C SER A 232 -12.43 1.19 4.64
N ASP A 233 -11.92 2.10 3.83
CA ASP A 233 -12.69 3.22 3.28
C ASP A 233 -13.68 2.74 2.19
N SER A 234 -13.35 1.68 1.46
CA SER A 234 -14.18 1.13 0.39
C SER A 234 -15.32 0.21 0.86
N GLU A 235 -15.33 -0.21 2.13
CA GLU A 235 -16.47 -0.94 2.70
C GLU A 235 -17.78 -0.12 2.71
N HIS A 236 -17.71 1.20 2.59
CA HIS A 236 -18.86 2.10 2.61
C HIS A 236 -19.40 2.49 1.23
N GLU A 237 -18.64 2.31 0.17
CA GLU A 237 -19.09 2.42 -1.21
C GLU A 237 -18.80 1.09 -1.87
N SER A 238 -19.81 0.40 -2.36
CA SER A 238 -19.63 -0.85 -3.08
C SER A 238 -18.44 -0.72 -4.03
N LEU A 239 -17.35 -1.40 -3.73
CA LEU A 239 -16.34 -1.75 -4.72
C LEU A 239 -17.15 -2.48 -5.78
N SER A 240 -17.63 -1.75 -6.80
CA SER A 240 -18.52 -2.23 -7.82
C SER A 240 -18.27 -3.71 -8.08
N ASP A 241 -19.17 -4.58 -7.61
CA ASP A 241 -19.25 -6.00 -7.88
C ASP A 241 -18.21 -6.96 -7.22
N VAL A 242 -17.19 -6.48 -6.51
CA VAL A 242 -16.25 -7.36 -5.81
C VAL A 242 -16.39 -7.24 -4.29
N THR A 243 -16.92 -8.29 -3.68
CA THR A 243 -16.95 -8.40 -2.21
C THR A 243 -15.53 -8.59 -1.69
N VAL A 244 -15.07 -7.68 -0.84
CA VAL A 244 -13.77 -7.82 -0.17
C VAL A 244 -13.78 -9.10 0.66
N ALA A 245 -12.80 -9.98 0.42
CA ALA A 245 -12.68 -11.21 1.19
C ALA A 245 -12.30 -10.88 2.64
N PRO A 246 -13.10 -11.29 3.65
CA PRO A 246 -12.82 -10.98 5.06
C PRO A 246 -11.39 -11.33 5.52
N PRO A 247 -10.78 -12.47 5.08
CA PRO A 247 -9.42 -12.81 5.46
C PRO A 247 -8.35 -11.84 4.96
N LEU A 248 -8.59 -11.10 3.87
CA LEU A 248 -7.58 -10.23 3.27
C LEU A 248 -7.07 -9.16 4.24
N LEU A 249 -7.98 -8.56 5.00
CA LEU A 249 -7.62 -7.52 5.97
C LEU A 249 -6.70 -8.07 7.07
N GLU A 250 -6.97 -9.29 7.54
CA GLU A 250 -6.14 -9.93 8.57
C GLU A 250 -4.77 -10.33 8.02
N ILE A 251 -4.71 -10.85 6.79
CA ILE A 251 -3.45 -11.18 6.11
C ILE A 251 -2.59 -9.92 5.90
N LEU A 252 -3.21 -8.79 5.52
CA LEU A 252 -2.52 -7.51 5.39
C LEU A 252 -1.96 -7.00 6.73
N LYS A 253 -2.74 -7.08 7.80
CA LYS A 253 -2.31 -6.67 9.16
C LYS A 253 -1.17 -7.55 9.66
N GLU A 254 -1.27 -8.85 9.46
CA GLU A 254 -0.21 -9.81 9.82
C GLU A 254 1.07 -9.52 9.04
N THR A 255 0.98 -9.43 7.70
CA THR A 255 2.12 -9.13 6.83
C THR A 255 2.78 -7.81 7.21
N ARG A 256 1.98 -6.77 7.50
CA ARG A 256 2.49 -5.48 7.96
C ARG A 256 3.27 -5.61 9.27
N THR A 257 2.74 -6.34 10.25
CA THR A 257 3.40 -6.52 11.55
C THR A 257 4.71 -7.30 11.39
N ARG A 258 4.69 -8.37 10.61
CA ARG A 258 5.88 -9.16 10.29
C ARG A 258 6.96 -8.30 9.62
N LEU A 259 6.57 -7.51 8.65
CA LEU A 259 7.50 -6.63 7.94
C LEU A 259 8.07 -5.55 8.87
N GLN A 260 7.24 -4.88 9.65
CA GLN A 260 7.65 -3.83 10.59
C GLN A 260 8.69 -4.33 11.59
N HIS A 261 8.51 -5.53 12.12
CA HIS A 261 9.37 -6.09 13.17
C HIS A 261 10.42 -7.06 12.63
N GLY A 262 10.36 -7.46 11.37
CA GLY A 262 11.23 -8.47 10.77
C GLY A 262 11.09 -9.80 11.51
N CYS A 263 9.88 -10.33 11.63
CA CYS A 263 9.61 -11.48 12.47
C CYS A 263 8.68 -12.52 11.81
N LYS A 264 8.78 -13.74 12.27
CA LYS A 264 7.88 -14.85 11.93
C LYS A 264 6.53 -14.71 12.63
N PRO A 265 5.48 -15.42 12.17
CA PRO A 265 4.12 -15.27 12.73
C PRO A 265 4.03 -15.64 14.22
N ASP A 266 4.80 -16.60 14.67
CA ASP A 266 4.75 -17.15 16.04
C ASP A 266 5.10 -16.13 17.13
N ILE A 267 5.91 -15.10 16.82
CA ILE A 267 6.27 -14.06 17.81
C ILE A 267 5.50 -12.73 17.63
N ILE A 268 4.55 -12.68 16.69
CA ILE A 268 3.69 -11.48 16.50
C ILE A 268 3.05 -11.01 17.81
N PRO A 269 2.47 -11.90 18.66
CA PRO A 269 1.87 -11.45 19.91
C PRO A 269 2.86 -10.75 20.85
N LEU A 270 4.13 -11.13 20.79
CA LEU A 270 5.16 -10.64 21.71
C LEU A 270 5.76 -9.31 21.26
N VAL A 271 5.97 -9.11 19.96
CA VAL A 271 6.58 -7.86 19.43
C VAL A 271 5.69 -6.64 19.59
N GLY A 272 4.40 -6.81 19.87
CA GLY A 272 3.48 -5.75 20.25
C GLY A 272 3.71 -5.18 21.67
N ILE A 273 4.46 -5.88 22.51
CA ILE A 273 4.78 -5.43 23.85
C ILE A 273 5.87 -4.35 23.80
N ARG A 274 5.63 -3.20 24.41
CA ARG A 274 6.61 -2.12 24.44
C ARG A 274 7.96 -2.59 25.02
N GLY A 275 9.02 -2.41 24.25
CA GLY A 275 10.38 -2.85 24.61
C GLY A 275 10.75 -4.24 24.15
N VAL A 276 9.84 -4.98 23.51
CA VAL A 276 10.09 -6.29 22.91
C VAL A 276 10.22 -6.16 21.40
N GLY A 277 11.46 -6.22 20.90
CA GLY A 277 11.72 -6.42 19.47
C GLY A 277 11.93 -7.89 19.16
N ARG A 278 12.15 -8.26 17.88
CA ARG A 278 12.28 -9.66 17.43
C ARG A 278 13.28 -10.48 18.24
N SER A 279 14.48 -9.94 18.55
CA SER A 279 15.49 -10.67 19.32
C SER A 279 15.00 -11.01 20.73
N ARG A 280 14.40 -10.04 21.43
CA ARG A 280 13.85 -10.27 22.77
C ARG A 280 12.65 -11.21 22.75
N ALA A 281 11.79 -11.11 21.72
CA ALA A 281 10.70 -12.08 21.54
C ALA A 281 11.24 -13.50 21.38
N ARG A 282 12.31 -13.70 20.60
CA ARG A 282 12.98 -15.00 20.46
C ARG A 282 13.61 -15.49 21.77
N ASP A 283 14.18 -14.63 22.57
CA ASP A 283 14.69 -14.99 23.90
C ASP A 283 13.56 -15.45 24.82
N LEU A 284 12.40 -14.77 24.82
CA LEU A 284 11.22 -15.16 25.60
C LEU A 284 10.72 -16.55 25.18
N VAL A 285 10.57 -16.79 23.87
CA VAL A 285 10.14 -18.10 23.35
C VAL A 285 11.17 -19.19 23.70
N ASN A 286 12.44 -18.98 23.35
CA ASN A 286 13.46 -20.02 23.43
C ASN A 286 13.92 -20.32 24.86
N ARG A 287 13.85 -19.35 25.78
CA ARG A 287 14.34 -19.50 27.15
C ARG A 287 13.27 -19.78 28.18
N LEU A 288 12.07 -19.26 27.92
CA LEU A 288 10.97 -19.36 28.87
C LEU A 288 9.72 -20.06 28.31
N SER A 289 9.77 -20.49 27.04
CA SER A 289 8.61 -21.10 26.33
C SER A 289 7.37 -20.22 26.37
N VAL A 290 7.54 -18.91 26.25
CA VAL A 290 6.47 -17.91 26.29
C VAL A 290 5.91 -17.76 24.88
N GLU A 291 4.62 -17.91 24.70
CA GLU A 291 3.95 -17.81 23.39
C GLU A 291 2.96 -16.64 23.30
N SER A 292 2.54 -16.11 24.45
CA SER A 292 1.50 -15.08 24.52
C SER A 292 1.86 -13.90 25.42
N VAL A 293 1.17 -12.78 25.23
CA VAL A 293 1.26 -11.61 26.13
C VAL A 293 0.91 -12.00 27.59
N ARG A 294 -0.02 -12.95 27.75
CA ARG A 294 -0.46 -13.41 29.07
C ARG A 294 0.66 -14.18 29.78
N ASP A 295 1.42 -14.98 29.04
CA ASP A 295 2.57 -15.71 29.62
C ASP A 295 3.65 -14.74 30.07
N VAL A 296 3.94 -13.68 29.25
CA VAL A 296 4.87 -12.61 29.67
C VAL A 296 4.39 -11.92 30.94
N ALA A 297 3.09 -11.65 31.07
CA ALA A 297 2.53 -11.01 32.27
C ALA A 297 2.65 -11.90 33.52
N SER A 298 2.65 -13.23 33.34
CA SER A 298 2.76 -14.22 34.42
C SER A 298 4.17 -14.65 34.77
N MET A 299 5.21 -14.10 34.12
CA MET A 299 6.61 -14.39 34.44
C MET A 299 6.91 -14.21 35.92
N THR A 300 7.68 -15.13 36.48
CA THR A 300 8.13 -15.10 37.89
C THR A 300 9.35 -14.16 38.05
N ASP A 301 9.71 -13.83 39.28
CA ASP A 301 10.92 -13.05 39.54
C ASP A 301 12.19 -13.80 39.13
N ASN A 302 12.20 -15.13 39.25
CA ASN A 302 13.28 -15.99 38.75
C ASN A 302 13.43 -15.91 37.22
N ASP A 303 12.32 -15.80 36.49
CA ASP A 303 12.38 -15.63 35.03
C ASP A 303 12.93 -14.26 34.65
N VAL A 304 12.58 -13.22 35.40
CA VAL A 304 13.12 -11.88 35.26
C VAL A 304 14.65 -11.85 35.50
N GLU A 305 15.10 -12.58 36.51
CA GLU A 305 16.56 -12.72 36.80
C GLU A 305 17.27 -13.49 35.69
N LYS A 306 16.71 -14.61 35.22
CA LYS A 306 17.27 -15.38 34.09
C LYS A 306 17.42 -14.51 32.83
N LEU A 307 16.41 -13.72 32.51
CA LEU A 307 16.49 -12.80 31.37
C LEU A 307 17.52 -11.71 31.59
N GLY A 308 17.60 -11.18 32.82
CA GLY A 308 18.55 -10.12 33.18
C GLY A 308 20.02 -10.46 32.97
N GLY A 309 20.36 -11.76 32.93
CA GLY A 309 21.70 -12.27 32.61
C GLY A 309 22.00 -12.37 31.11
N LEU A 310 21.06 -12.14 30.23
CA LEU A 310 21.25 -12.29 28.78
C LEU A 310 21.77 -10.98 28.15
N GLN A 311 22.50 -11.11 27.05
CA GLN A 311 22.95 -9.95 26.27
C GLN A 311 21.75 -9.13 25.76
N GLY A 312 21.76 -7.83 25.99
CA GLY A 312 20.69 -6.92 25.56
C GLY A 312 19.48 -6.89 26.52
N TRP A 313 19.58 -7.57 27.67
CA TRP A 313 18.62 -7.54 28.74
C TRP A 313 19.19 -6.90 30.03
N SER A 314 18.28 -6.50 30.92
CA SER A 314 18.56 -6.20 32.32
C SER A 314 17.32 -6.61 33.15
N THR A 315 17.51 -6.86 34.43
CA THR A 315 16.40 -7.21 35.34
C THR A 315 15.33 -6.11 35.38
N THR A 316 15.76 -4.85 35.32
CA THR A 316 14.85 -3.69 35.24
C THR A 316 14.01 -3.72 33.94
N LEU A 317 14.65 -4.00 32.79
CA LEU A 317 13.97 -4.08 31.51
C LEU A 317 12.98 -5.26 31.48
N ALA A 318 13.39 -6.43 31.94
CA ALA A 318 12.52 -7.63 32.00
C ALA A 318 11.30 -7.37 32.91
N SER A 319 11.50 -6.71 34.08
CA SER A 319 10.41 -6.32 34.97
C SER A 319 9.46 -5.32 34.32
N ASN A 320 9.98 -4.35 33.55
CA ASN A 320 9.15 -3.37 32.85
C ASN A 320 8.32 -4.03 31.74
N ILE A 321 8.92 -4.94 30.96
CA ILE A 321 8.23 -5.73 29.93
C ILE A 321 7.10 -6.56 30.56
N ARG A 322 7.32 -7.25 31.67
CA ARG A 322 6.29 -7.95 32.43
C ARG A 322 5.13 -7.03 32.85
N LYS A 323 5.45 -5.84 33.35
CA LYS A 323 4.42 -4.85 33.74
C LYS A 323 3.62 -4.35 32.54
N GLU A 324 4.28 -4.07 31.41
CA GLU A 324 3.58 -3.65 30.19
C GLU A 324 2.67 -4.75 29.67
N ALA A 325 3.13 -6.01 29.65
CA ALA A 325 2.29 -7.16 29.30
C ALA A 325 1.06 -7.25 30.21
N GLY A 326 1.25 -7.06 31.52
CA GLY A 326 0.14 -7.03 32.49
C GLY A 326 -0.86 -5.89 32.29
N ARG A 327 -0.47 -4.79 31.63
CA ARG A 327 -1.38 -3.69 31.23
C ARG A 327 -2.20 -4.04 29.99
N ILE A 328 -1.62 -4.80 29.07
CA ILE A 328 -2.27 -5.21 27.81
C ILE A 328 -3.34 -6.29 28.10
N VAL A 329 -3.11 -7.15 29.09
CA VAL A 329 -4.02 -8.28 29.45
C VAL A 329 -5.23 -7.83 30.27
N LYS A 330 -5.14 -6.67 30.93
CA LYS A 330 -6.26 -6.06 31.69
C LYS A 330 -7.24 -5.37 30.77
#